data_12201fbf1beb6556b6719b18ed29edbf
#
_entry.id   12201fbf1beb6556b6719b18ed29edbf
#
_cell.length_a   1.000
_cell.length_b   1.000
_cell.length_c   1.000
_cell.angle_alpha   90.00
_cell.angle_beta   90.00
_cell.angle_gamma   90.00
#
_symmetry.space_group_name_H-M   'P 1'
#
loop_
_entity.id
_entity.type
_entity.pdbx_description
1 polymer ?
#
loop_
_entity_poly.entity_id
_entity_poly.type
_entity_poly.pdbx_seq_one_letter_code
_entity_poly.pdbx_strand_id
1 'polypeptide(L)'
;IMLEIKKISKSIKDKSILNEIDIRVNSGDIYGLLGPNGAGKTTTFYIIAGLISCESGEINFLNQDISKLPMHKRSKLGIKYLPQEPSIFQNLSVYENLLGLAEMSFNNQKDIKNFINKSIDEFNLSEICDLKGRQLSG
;
A
#
# COMPACT_ATOMS: atom_id res chain seq x y z
N ILE A 1 -6.49 -13.96 -12.82
CA ILE A 1 -6.41 -12.50 -12.60
C ILE A 1 -6.30 -12.28 -11.10
N MET A 2 -5.29 -11.51 -10.65
CA MET A 2 -5.11 -11.19 -9.25
C MET A 2 -5.93 -9.96 -8.82
N LEU A 3 -5.88 -8.88 -9.63
CA LEU A 3 -6.65 -7.66 -9.43
C LEU A 3 -7.41 -7.31 -10.71
N GLU A 4 -8.71 -7.11 -10.61
CA GLU A 4 -9.54 -6.65 -11.71
C GLU A 4 -10.36 -5.44 -11.29
N ILE A 5 -10.27 -4.38 -12.06
CA ILE A 5 -11.01 -3.14 -11.91
C ILE A 5 -11.90 -3.01 -13.12
N LYS A 6 -13.19 -2.78 -12.91
CA LYS A 6 -14.19 -2.65 -13.97
C LYS A 6 -14.93 -1.32 -13.83
N LYS A 7 -14.83 -0.50 -14.87
CA LYS A 7 -15.59 0.74 -15.06
C LYS A 7 -15.58 1.67 -13.84
N ILE A 8 -14.42 1.80 -13.21
CA ILE A 8 -14.29 2.72 -12.07
C ILE A 8 -14.42 4.16 -12.54
N SER A 9 -15.32 4.88 -11.89
CA SER A 9 -15.49 6.32 -12.07
C SER A 9 -15.39 7.06 -10.75
N LYS A 10 -14.84 8.29 -10.80
CA LYS A 10 -14.68 9.17 -9.66
C LYS A 10 -14.65 10.62 -10.08
N SER A 11 -15.46 11.44 -9.42
CA SER A 11 -15.42 12.89 -9.51
C SER A 11 -14.98 13.52 -8.19
N ILE A 12 -14.38 14.69 -8.25
CA ILE A 12 -13.99 15.50 -7.10
C ILE A 12 -14.41 16.93 -7.41
N LYS A 13 -15.28 17.53 -6.58
CA LYS A 13 -15.79 18.89 -6.77
C LYS A 13 -16.29 19.12 -8.21
N ASP A 14 -17.20 18.29 -8.67
CA ASP A 14 -17.84 18.32 -10.00
C ASP A 14 -16.88 18.11 -11.20
N LYS A 15 -15.60 17.85 -10.95
CA LYS A 15 -14.64 17.50 -11.98
C LYS A 15 -14.48 15.99 -12.06
N SER A 16 -14.77 15.40 -13.22
CA SER A 16 -14.49 13.99 -13.48
C SER A 16 -12.97 13.76 -13.47
N ILE A 17 -12.51 12.87 -12.59
CA ILE A 17 -11.10 12.48 -12.45
C ILE A 17 -10.86 11.13 -13.10
N LEU A 18 -11.76 10.17 -12.90
CA LEU A 18 -11.73 8.86 -13.53
C LEU A 18 -13.07 8.63 -14.23
N ASN A 19 -13.02 8.11 -15.44
CA ASN A 19 -14.21 7.81 -16.23
C ASN A 19 -14.09 6.41 -16.81
N GLU A 20 -14.85 5.48 -16.25
CA GLU A 20 -14.94 4.08 -16.66
C GLU A 20 -13.58 3.38 -16.88
N ILE A 21 -12.69 3.49 -15.91
CA ILE A 21 -11.34 2.89 -15.98
C ILE A 21 -11.43 1.37 -15.77
N ASP A 22 -10.83 0.62 -16.68
CA ASP A 22 -10.65 -0.82 -16.60
C ASP A 22 -9.16 -1.17 -16.44
N ILE A 23 -8.82 -2.01 -15.46
CA ILE A 23 -7.44 -2.50 -15.22
C ILE A 23 -7.51 -3.98 -14.88
N ARG A 24 -6.58 -4.76 -15.43
CA ARG A 24 -6.37 -6.17 -15.09
C ARG A 24 -4.90 -6.43 -14.80
N VAL A 25 -4.64 -7.04 -13.65
CA VAL A 25 -3.28 -7.41 -13.22
C VAL A 25 -3.30 -8.88 -12.83
N ASN A 26 -2.40 -9.68 -13.41
CA ASN A 26 -2.24 -11.08 -13.07
C ASN A 26 -1.23 -11.26 -11.94
N SER A 27 -1.19 -12.46 -11.36
CA SER A 27 -0.16 -12.80 -10.39
C SER A 27 1.21 -12.79 -11.07
N GLY A 28 2.19 -12.12 -10.44
CA GLY A 28 3.54 -11.96 -10.96
C GLY A 28 3.75 -10.78 -11.91
N ASP A 29 2.69 -10.09 -12.33
CA ASP A 29 2.83 -8.93 -13.20
C ASP A 29 3.39 -7.72 -12.46
N ILE A 30 4.19 -6.91 -13.18
CA ILE A 30 4.51 -5.53 -12.82
C ILE A 30 3.71 -4.62 -13.74
N TYR A 31 2.79 -3.86 -13.18
CA TYR A 31 1.89 -2.99 -13.93
C TYR A 31 2.23 -1.51 -13.69
N GLY A 32 2.53 -0.78 -14.78
CA GLY A 32 2.82 0.65 -14.74
C GLY A 32 1.61 1.49 -15.15
N LEU A 33 1.21 2.44 -14.30
CA LEU A 33 0.17 3.43 -14.61
C LEU A 33 0.83 4.75 -15.01
N LEU A 34 0.81 5.07 -16.30
CA LEU A 34 1.46 6.24 -16.88
C LEU A 34 0.43 7.31 -17.26
N GLY A 35 0.87 8.55 -17.25
CA GLY A 35 0.04 9.70 -17.66
C GLY A 35 0.55 11.02 -17.10
N PRO A 36 0.06 12.17 -17.61
CA PRO A 36 0.42 13.49 -17.12
C PRO A 36 -0.04 13.74 -15.68
N ASN A 37 0.42 14.84 -15.09
CA ASN A 37 -0.06 15.29 -13.79
C ASN A 37 -1.57 15.61 -13.87
N GLY A 38 -2.32 15.16 -12.89
CA GLY A 38 -3.78 15.32 -12.87
C GLY A 38 -4.57 14.25 -13.65
N ALA A 39 -3.92 13.27 -14.29
CA ALA A 39 -4.58 12.18 -15.02
C ALA A 39 -5.30 11.14 -14.12
N GLY A 40 -5.37 11.35 -12.81
CA GLY A 40 -6.08 10.44 -11.90
C GLY A 40 -5.25 9.24 -11.40
N LYS A 41 -3.94 9.17 -11.68
CA LYS A 41 -3.09 8.05 -11.24
C LYS A 41 -3.14 7.81 -9.73
N THR A 42 -2.88 8.85 -8.94
CA THR A 42 -2.92 8.78 -7.48
C THR A 42 -4.33 8.42 -6.97
N THR A 43 -5.37 8.99 -7.60
CA THR A 43 -6.77 8.68 -7.28
C THR A 43 -7.08 7.19 -7.51
N THR A 44 -6.58 6.63 -8.61
CA THR A 44 -6.72 5.20 -8.90
C THR A 44 -6.06 4.34 -7.81
N PHE A 45 -4.81 4.66 -7.41
CA PHE A 45 -4.14 3.95 -6.31
C PHE A 45 -4.88 4.09 -4.98
N TYR A 46 -5.40 5.28 -4.66
CA TYR A 46 -6.17 5.50 -3.43
C TYR A 46 -7.46 4.68 -3.41
N ILE A 47 -8.13 4.54 -4.56
CA ILE A 47 -9.32 3.69 -4.69
C ILE A 47 -8.95 2.22 -4.54
N ILE A 48 -7.86 1.74 -5.15
CA ILE A 48 -7.39 0.35 -5.01
C ILE A 48 -7.00 0.05 -3.56
N ALA A 49 -6.29 0.96 -2.91
CA ALA A 49 -5.89 0.81 -1.51
C ALA A 49 -7.08 0.89 -0.53
N GLY A 50 -8.21 1.47 -0.94
CA GLY A 50 -9.38 1.68 -0.08
C GLY A 50 -9.26 2.90 0.82
N LEU A 51 -8.44 3.88 0.45
CA LEU A 51 -8.32 5.20 1.10
C LEU A 51 -9.49 6.11 0.74
N ILE A 52 -9.98 6.02 -0.49
CA ILE A 52 -11.18 6.70 -0.97
C ILE A 52 -12.09 5.71 -1.72
N SER A 53 -13.39 5.99 -1.76
CA SER A 53 -14.36 5.18 -2.50
C SER A 53 -14.48 5.67 -3.95
N CYS A 54 -14.72 4.75 -4.89
CA CYS A 54 -15.24 5.08 -6.22
C CYS A 54 -16.73 5.43 -6.15
N GLU A 55 -17.23 6.11 -7.18
CA GLU A 55 -18.66 6.43 -7.33
C GLU A 55 -19.40 5.27 -8.02
N SER A 56 -18.75 4.65 -8.98
CA SER A 56 -19.26 3.50 -9.70
C SER A 56 -18.14 2.54 -10.09
N GLY A 57 -18.52 1.35 -10.54
CA GLY A 57 -17.59 0.29 -10.93
C GLY A 57 -17.33 -0.72 -9.83
N GLU A 58 -16.49 -1.71 -10.14
CA GLU A 58 -16.19 -2.85 -9.28
C GLU A 58 -14.69 -3.06 -9.16
N ILE A 59 -14.24 -3.52 -8.00
CA ILE A 59 -12.87 -3.95 -7.75
C ILE A 59 -12.89 -5.36 -7.20
N ASN A 60 -12.31 -6.28 -7.94
CA ASN A 60 -12.16 -7.67 -7.52
C ASN A 60 -10.69 -7.99 -7.25
N PHE A 61 -10.40 -8.57 -6.11
CA PHE A 61 -9.09 -9.05 -5.71
C PHE A 61 -9.18 -10.53 -5.35
N LEU A 62 -8.42 -11.38 -6.05
CA LEU A 62 -8.44 -12.84 -5.87
C LEU A 62 -9.88 -13.42 -5.93
N ASN A 63 -10.68 -12.97 -6.89
CA ASN A 63 -12.09 -13.32 -7.10
C ASN A 63 -13.04 -12.87 -5.97
N GLN A 64 -12.62 -11.99 -5.10
CA GLN A 64 -13.45 -11.38 -4.06
C GLN A 64 -13.73 -9.92 -4.41
N ASP A 65 -15.00 -9.51 -4.37
CA ASP A 65 -15.36 -8.09 -4.47
C ASP A 65 -14.91 -7.34 -3.22
N ILE A 66 -14.04 -6.36 -3.45
CA ILE A 66 -13.47 -5.49 -2.41
C ILE A 66 -13.91 -4.04 -2.55
N SER A 67 -14.82 -3.73 -3.46
CA SER A 67 -15.22 -2.35 -3.82
C SER A 67 -15.59 -1.51 -2.61
N LYS A 68 -16.31 -2.11 -1.64
CA LYS A 68 -16.78 -1.46 -0.41
C LYS A 68 -15.91 -1.73 0.82
N LEU A 69 -14.83 -2.50 0.68
CA LEU A 69 -13.97 -2.81 1.82
C LEU A 69 -13.04 -1.63 2.13
N PRO A 70 -12.94 -1.22 3.39
CA PRO A 70 -12.00 -0.19 3.82
C PRO A 70 -10.55 -0.71 3.79
N MET A 71 -9.58 0.21 3.78
CA MET A 71 -8.14 -0.06 3.66
C MET A 71 -7.65 -1.17 4.59
N HIS A 72 -8.03 -1.15 5.88
CA HIS A 72 -7.56 -2.14 6.85
C HIS A 72 -8.02 -3.58 6.53
N LYS A 73 -9.20 -3.75 5.91
CA LYS A 73 -9.67 -5.06 5.46
C LYS A 73 -8.93 -5.50 4.19
N ARG A 74 -8.69 -4.58 3.26
CA ARG A 74 -7.89 -4.88 2.04
C ARG A 74 -6.45 -5.23 2.39
N SER A 75 -5.87 -4.56 3.38
CA SER A 75 -4.53 -4.88 3.90
C SER A 75 -4.45 -6.31 4.46
N LYS A 76 -5.49 -6.79 5.15
CA LYS A 76 -5.58 -8.19 5.63
C LYS A 76 -5.68 -9.21 4.50
N LEU A 77 -6.23 -8.83 3.35
CA LEU A 77 -6.27 -9.67 2.15
C LEU A 77 -4.93 -9.70 1.39
N GLY A 78 -3.97 -8.87 1.79
CA GLY A 78 -2.64 -8.82 1.17
C GLY A 78 -2.37 -7.59 0.30
N ILE A 79 -3.33 -6.69 0.12
CA ILE A 79 -3.10 -5.44 -0.62
C ILE A 79 -2.27 -4.50 0.26
N LYS A 80 -1.08 -4.14 -0.20
CA LYS A 80 -0.20 -3.18 0.47
C LYS A 80 -0.09 -1.91 -0.37
N TYR A 81 0.04 -0.78 0.29
CA TYR A 81 0.22 0.52 -0.35
C TYR A 81 1.46 1.20 0.20
N LEU A 82 2.36 1.58 -0.69
CA LEU A 82 3.53 2.39 -0.35
C LEU A 82 3.27 3.82 -0.86
N PRO A 83 3.05 4.80 0.04
CA PRO A 83 2.82 6.17 -0.36
C PRO A 83 4.08 6.85 -0.90
N GLN A 84 3.90 7.97 -1.60
CA GLN A 84 5.00 8.79 -2.08
C GLN A 84 5.76 9.47 -0.94
N GLU A 85 5.05 9.86 0.12
CA GLU A 85 5.65 10.43 1.32
C GLU A 85 6.10 9.32 2.29
N PRO A 86 7.18 9.54 3.07
CA PRO A 86 7.63 8.59 4.07
C PRO A 86 6.53 8.23 5.06
N SER A 87 6.21 6.94 5.19
CA SER A 87 5.17 6.41 6.09
C SER A 87 5.74 5.78 7.36
N ILE A 88 6.94 6.19 7.75
CA ILE A 88 7.61 5.73 8.97
C ILE A 88 7.38 6.68 10.14
N PHE A 89 7.49 6.18 11.35
CA PHE A 89 7.50 7.00 12.57
C PHE A 89 8.84 7.71 12.70
N GLN A 90 8.87 8.99 12.33
CA GLN A 90 10.10 9.78 12.20
C GLN A 90 10.87 9.96 13.51
N ASN A 91 10.22 9.88 14.66
CA ASN A 91 10.85 10.01 15.98
C ASN A 91 11.34 8.68 16.57
N LEU A 92 10.96 7.56 15.97
CA LEU A 92 11.43 6.22 16.31
C LEU A 92 12.67 5.87 15.49
N SER A 93 13.52 5.00 16.03
CA SER A 93 14.64 4.43 15.29
C SER A 93 14.15 3.47 14.19
N VAL A 94 15.04 3.08 13.28
CA VAL A 94 14.77 2.03 12.30
C VAL A 94 14.34 0.74 13.00
N TYR A 95 15.08 0.34 14.04
CA TYR A 95 14.76 -0.84 14.83
C TYR A 95 13.38 -0.76 15.47
N GLU A 96 13.04 0.37 16.11
CA GLU A 96 11.73 0.59 16.73
C GLU A 96 10.58 0.59 15.72
N ASN A 97 10.79 1.13 14.51
CA ASN A 97 9.81 1.05 13.42
C ASN A 97 9.57 -0.42 12.99
N LEU A 98 10.64 -1.21 12.85
CA LEU A 98 10.53 -2.65 12.52
C LEU A 98 9.86 -3.44 13.66
N LEU A 99 10.21 -3.12 14.92
CA LEU A 99 9.61 -3.75 16.09
C LEU A 99 8.09 -3.52 16.14
N GLY A 100 7.64 -2.28 15.95
CA GLY A 100 6.21 -1.96 15.93
C GLY A 100 5.43 -2.74 14.85
N LEU A 101 6.00 -2.88 13.64
CA LEU A 101 5.41 -3.70 12.57
C LEU A 101 5.39 -5.20 12.94
N ALA A 102 6.47 -5.70 13.55
CA ALA A 102 6.57 -7.09 13.95
C ALA A 102 5.56 -7.44 15.03
N GLU A 103 5.39 -6.59 16.05
CA GLU A 103 4.41 -6.77 17.14
C GLU A 103 2.96 -6.75 16.64
N MET A 104 2.67 -5.99 15.59
CA MET A 104 1.34 -6.01 14.94
C MET A 104 1.09 -7.28 14.12
N SER A 105 2.13 -8.00 13.73
CA SER A 105 2.05 -9.14 12.80
C SER A 105 2.23 -10.49 13.47
N PHE A 106 2.96 -10.55 14.59
CA PHE A 106 3.34 -11.79 15.28
C PHE A 106 3.00 -11.72 16.76
N ASN A 107 2.58 -12.86 17.33
CA ASN A 107 2.18 -12.98 18.74
C ASN A 107 3.31 -13.52 19.65
N ASN A 108 4.43 -13.99 19.10
CA ASN A 108 5.50 -14.58 19.90
C ASN A 108 6.84 -13.90 19.63
N GLN A 109 7.67 -13.82 20.66
CA GLN A 109 8.96 -13.12 20.64
C GLN A 109 9.96 -13.71 19.63
N LYS A 110 9.89 -15.01 19.38
CA LYS A 110 10.81 -15.67 18.43
C LYS A 110 10.57 -15.19 16.99
N ASP A 111 9.28 -15.13 16.57
CA ASP A 111 8.93 -14.69 15.22
C ASP A 111 9.16 -13.20 15.05
N ILE A 112 8.89 -12.38 16.08
CA ILE A 112 9.23 -10.96 16.12
C ILE A 112 10.73 -10.77 15.85
N LYS A 113 11.59 -11.43 16.63
CA LYS A 113 13.04 -11.33 16.50
C LYS A 113 13.53 -11.81 15.13
N ASN A 114 13.00 -12.93 14.64
CA ASN A 114 13.33 -13.46 13.33
C ASN A 114 12.96 -12.50 12.20
N PHE A 115 11.77 -11.89 12.27
CA PHE A 115 11.31 -10.90 11.29
C PHE A 115 12.24 -9.69 11.27
N ILE A 116 12.59 -9.14 12.45
CA ILE A 116 13.47 -7.96 12.54
C ILE A 116 14.85 -8.28 11.98
N ASN A 117 15.49 -9.38 12.41
CA ASN A 117 16.82 -9.75 11.94
C ASN A 117 16.84 -9.96 10.43
N LYS A 118 15.84 -10.70 9.90
CA LYS A 118 15.71 -10.91 8.46
C LYS A 118 15.55 -9.60 7.69
N SER A 119 14.74 -8.66 8.18
CA SER A 119 14.56 -7.36 7.54
C SER A 119 15.84 -6.53 7.57
N ILE A 120 16.56 -6.52 8.69
CA ILE A 120 17.86 -5.83 8.82
C ILE A 120 18.86 -6.36 7.80
N ASP A 121 18.97 -7.67 7.67
CA ASP A 121 19.89 -8.31 6.74
C ASP A 121 19.49 -8.08 5.28
N GLU A 122 18.21 -8.30 4.94
CA GLU A 122 17.69 -8.21 3.58
C GLU A 122 17.82 -6.78 3.00
N PHE A 123 17.62 -5.77 3.83
CA PHE A 123 17.68 -4.35 3.42
C PHE A 123 18.99 -3.65 3.81
N ASN A 124 20.00 -4.38 4.33
CA ASN A 124 21.30 -3.83 4.75
C ASN A 124 21.17 -2.67 5.74
N LEU A 125 20.32 -2.80 6.74
CA LEU A 125 20.00 -1.72 7.68
C LEU A 125 20.90 -1.68 8.92
N SER A 126 21.88 -2.59 9.07
CA SER A 126 22.68 -2.76 10.29
C SER A 126 23.33 -1.47 10.79
N GLU A 127 23.89 -0.67 9.89
CA GLU A 127 24.59 0.58 10.25
C GLU A 127 23.66 1.72 10.67
N ILE A 128 22.39 1.63 10.30
CA ILE A 128 21.39 2.70 10.52
C ILE A 128 20.30 2.30 11.51
N CYS A 129 20.37 1.12 12.12
CA CYS A 129 19.34 0.58 13.01
C CYS A 129 18.94 1.55 14.14
N ASP A 130 19.92 2.25 14.70
CA ASP A 130 19.74 3.16 15.82
C ASP A 130 19.39 4.60 15.40
N LEU A 131 19.48 4.92 14.10
CA LEU A 131 19.12 6.23 13.57
C LEU A 131 17.60 6.40 13.59
N LYS A 132 17.16 7.59 13.97
CA LYS A 132 15.74 7.97 13.91
C LYS A 132 15.30 8.19 12.46
N GLY A 133 14.04 7.87 12.16
CA GLY A 133 13.47 8.04 10.82
C GLY A 133 13.72 9.42 10.21
N ARG A 134 13.66 10.49 11.02
CA ARG A 134 13.95 11.87 10.57
C ARG A 134 15.41 12.13 10.16
N GLN A 135 16.34 11.24 10.50
CA GLN A 135 17.77 11.36 10.18
C GLN A 135 18.12 10.62 8.88
N LEU A 136 17.18 9.86 8.34
CA LEU A 136 17.35 9.13 7.09
C LEU A 136 17.06 10.08 5.92
N SER A 137 17.98 10.13 4.95
CA SER A 137 17.70 10.75 3.65
C SER A 137 16.75 9.84 2.88
N GLY A 138 15.68 10.41 2.34
CA GLY A 138 14.69 9.69 1.55
C GLY A 138 15.27 9.04 0.28
#